data_0c42770a1494eb7cf1605baa456a5bbf
#
_entry.id   0c42770a1494eb7cf1605baa456a5bbf
#
_cell.length_a   1.000
_cell.length_b   1.000
_cell.length_c   1.000
_cell.angle_alpha   90.00
_cell.angle_beta   90.00
_cell.angle_gamma   90.00
#
_symmetry.space_group_name_H-M   'P 1'
#
loop_
_entity.id
_entity.type
_entity.pdbx_description
1 polymer ?
#
loop_
_entity_poly.entity_id
_entity_poly.type
_entity_poly.pdbx_seq_one_letter_code
_entity_poly.pdbx_strand_id
1 'polypeptide(L)'
;MYKVVLVDDEEWGLASLKSAFRWEEHGFEVMFASTDPAAAWTVIQKRNPDVVFCDIRMPGMDGFAMLDEIQKNHLKSRFVIVSGFAEFQYAQEAISKGVYDYLLKPVDPEKMDKFLDKLQEILEEDQFSSASDLLDHPQKLLEKVQQIGRFSANTVVQAMSVHMGNQASLKEVSGILDQNGQNDLIFREGSQEVLILAEPKSGQKKELEWFQKKLLQAGCYVGVSRPFLLGESIENAIREAKCASAGWFLGRTAQMETFHPTSQVYFREYSAKVR
;
A
#
# COMPACT_ATOMS: atom_id res chain seq x y z
N MET A 1 -4.74 8.15 -1.43
CA MET A 1 -3.99 8.85 -2.50
C MET A 1 -2.55 8.98 -2.06
N TYR A 2 -1.61 8.59 -2.92
CA TYR A 2 -0.18 8.70 -2.69
C TYR A 2 0.29 10.14 -2.81
N LYS A 3 1.15 10.57 -1.89
CA LYS A 3 1.63 11.94 -1.82
C LYS A 3 2.86 12.14 -2.69
N VAL A 4 2.80 13.12 -3.58
CA VAL A 4 3.85 13.42 -4.54
C VAL A 4 4.46 14.79 -4.24
N VAL A 5 5.79 14.87 -4.33
CA VAL A 5 6.55 16.12 -4.37
C VAL A 5 7.19 16.27 -5.74
N LEU A 6 7.05 17.45 -6.34
CA LEU A 6 7.66 17.82 -7.61
C LEU A 6 8.76 18.86 -7.36
N VAL A 7 9.96 18.64 -7.93
CA VAL A 7 11.09 19.54 -7.79
C VAL A 7 11.75 19.77 -9.17
N ASP A 8 11.78 21.03 -9.62
CA ASP A 8 12.33 21.41 -10.91
C ASP A 8 12.66 22.90 -10.87
N ASP A 9 13.89 23.31 -11.05
CA ASP A 9 14.29 24.71 -10.95
C ASP A 9 13.73 25.60 -12.08
N GLU A 10 13.20 25.00 -13.13
CA GLU A 10 12.51 25.66 -14.21
C GLU A 10 11.00 25.75 -13.91
N GLU A 11 10.43 26.97 -13.79
CA GLU A 11 8.99 27.17 -13.56
C GLU A 11 8.12 26.49 -14.62
N TRP A 12 8.53 26.51 -15.89
CA TRP A 12 7.82 25.87 -16.99
C TRP A 12 7.87 24.34 -16.91
N GLY A 13 8.99 23.77 -16.50
CA GLY A 13 9.14 22.34 -16.26
C GLY A 13 8.19 21.88 -15.15
N LEU A 14 8.21 22.60 -14.03
CA LEU A 14 7.36 22.34 -12.88
C LEU A 14 5.85 22.48 -13.21
N ALA A 15 5.48 23.55 -13.91
CA ALA A 15 4.10 23.76 -14.34
C ALA A 15 3.62 22.66 -15.30
N SER A 16 4.49 22.23 -16.22
CA SER A 16 4.21 21.13 -17.14
C SER A 16 3.97 19.82 -16.39
N LEU A 17 4.86 19.45 -15.47
CA LEU A 17 4.70 18.24 -14.65
C LEU A 17 3.41 18.28 -13.82
N LYS A 18 3.07 19.44 -13.28
CA LYS A 18 1.88 19.58 -12.42
C LYS A 18 0.57 19.52 -13.19
N SER A 19 0.50 20.14 -14.37
CA SER A 19 -0.77 20.34 -15.11
C SER A 19 -0.99 19.38 -16.26
N ALA A 20 0.05 18.78 -16.81
CA ALA A 20 -0.07 17.92 -17.99
C ALA A 20 -0.55 16.50 -17.67
N PHE A 21 -0.50 16.10 -16.40
CA PHE A 21 -0.80 14.73 -15.99
C PHE A 21 -1.99 14.66 -15.06
N ARG A 22 -2.73 13.56 -15.19
CA ARG A 22 -3.97 13.28 -14.44
C ARG A 22 -3.67 12.57 -13.13
N TRP A 23 -2.90 13.23 -12.25
CA TRP A 23 -2.41 12.66 -10.99
C TRP A 23 -3.52 11.99 -10.16
N GLU A 24 -4.63 12.69 -9.97
CA GLU A 24 -5.73 12.22 -9.12
C GLU A 24 -6.43 11.00 -9.70
N GLU A 25 -6.57 10.91 -11.04
CA GLU A 25 -7.18 9.76 -11.71
C GLU A 25 -6.37 8.47 -11.50
N HIS A 26 -5.03 8.60 -11.30
CA HIS A 26 -4.10 7.50 -11.02
C HIS A 26 -3.81 7.33 -9.52
N GLY A 27 -4.59 7.94 -8.63
CA GLY A 27 -4.45 7.78 -7.18
C GLY A 27 -3.34 8.58 -6.51
N PHE A 28 -2.78 9.60 -7.19
CA PHE A 28 -1.73 10.47 -6.68
C PHE A 28 -2.27 11.87 -6.35
N GLU A 29 -1.64 12.52 -5.36
CA GLU A 29 -1.91 13.92 -4.98
C GLU A 29 -0.58 14.67 -4.92
N VAL A 30 -0.43 15.71 -5.77
CA VAL A 30 0.73 16.60 -5.71
C VAL A 30 0.59 17.50 -4.48
N MET A 31 1.19 17.06 -3.38
CA MET A 31 1.12 17.78 -2.10
C MET A 31 2.02 19.00 -2.04
N PHE A 32 3.10 19.04 -2.83
CA PHE A 32 4.05 20.14 -2.88
C PHE A 32 4.77 20.17 -4.23
N ALA A 33 5.03 21.36 -4.74
CA ALA A 33 5.81 21.60 -5.94
C ALA A 33 6.68 22.84 -5.74
N SER A 34 7.97 22.78 -6.06
CA SER A 34 8.89 23.90 -5.79
C SER A 34 10.01 23.97 -6.83
N THR A 35 10.37 25.20 -7.18
CA THR A 35 11.59 25.51 -7.94
C THR A 35 12.83 25.66 -7.05
N ASP A 36 12.64 25.69 -5.73
CA ASP A 36 13.72 25.73 -4.74
C ASP A 36 13.94 24.32 -4.14
N PRO A 37 15.08 23.65 -4.46
CA PRO A 37 15.39 22.33 -3.93
C PRO A 37 15.52 22.30 -2.41
N ALA A 38 15.96 23.38 -1.75
CA ALA A 38 16.07 23.44 -0.29
C ALA A 38 14.72 23.46 0.40
N ALA A 39 13.75 24.22 -0.17
CA ALA A 39 12.38 24.20 0.29
C ALA A 39 11.75 22.82 0.09
N ALA A 40 11.98 22.20 -1.08
CA ALA A 40 11.50 20.84 -1.36
C ALA A 40 12.08 19.82 -0.38
N TRP A 41 13.38 19.84 -0.12
CA TRP A 41 14.02 18.98 0.87
C TRP A 41 13.40 19.09 2.25
N THR A 42 13.13 20.33 2.70
CA THR A 42 12.47 20.57 3.99
C THR A 42 11.11 19.89 4.10
N VAL A 43 10.33 19.91 3.02
CA VAL A 43 9.02 19.26 2.96
C VAL A 43 9.19 17.73 2.90
N ILE A 44 10.08 17.22 2.06
CA ILE A 44 10.36 15.78 1.92
C ILE A 44 10.75 15.19 3.26
N GLN A 45 11.68 15.82 3.98
CA GLN A 45 12.15 15.36 5.28
C GLN A 45 11.03 15.33 6.34
N LYS A 46 10.15 16.34 6.35
CA LYS A 46 9.09 16.46 7.36
C LYS A 46 7.86 15.61 7.05
N ARG A 47 7.55 15.42 5.78
CA ARG A 47 6.27 14.83 5.35
C ARG A 47 6.41 13.42 4.81
N ASN A 48 7.66 12.99 4.49
CA ASN A 48 7.98 11.67 3.93
C ASN A 48 6.98 11.26 2.83
N PRO A 49 6.95 11.99 1.68
CA PRO A 49 6.03 11.70 0.58
C PRO A 49 6.28 10.29 0.03
N ASP A 50 5.27 9.72 -0.62
CA ASP A 50 5.40 8.39 -1.23
C ASP A 50 6.33 8.44 -2.46
N VAL A 51 6.28 9.54 -3.23
CA VAL A 51 7.06 9.72 -4.45
C VAL A 51 7.64 11.13 -4.54
N VAL A 52 8.86 11.22 -5.04
CA VAL A 52 9.53 12.48 -5.38
C VAL A 52 9.91 12.45 -6.86
N PHE A 53 9.38 13.37 -7.66
CA PHE A 53 9.83 13.65 -9.03
C PHE A 53 10.77 14.83 -8.98
N CYS A 54 11.98 14.66 -9.48
CA CYS A 54 13.03 15.64 -9.32
C CYS A 54 13.85 15.82 -10.61
N ASP A 55 14.12 17.06 -10.99
CA ASP A 55 15.12 17.30 -12.04
C ASP A 55 16.54 17.00 -11.52
N ILE A 56 17.45 16.72 -12.44
CA ILE A 56 18.87 16.45 -12.10
C ILE A 56 19.60 17.75 -11.79
N ARG A 57 19.53 18.71 -12.73
CA ARG A 57 20.37 19.90 -12.66
C ARG A 57 19.65 21.07 -12.03
N MET A 58 19.86 21.23 -10.74
CA MET A 58 19.29 22.34 -9.99
C MET A 58 20.39 23.08 -9.21
N PRO A 59 20.31 24.40 -9.06
CA PRO A 59 21.30 25.15 -8.29
C PRO A 59 21.22 24.82 -6.79
N GLY A 60 22.38 24.70 -6.16
CA GLY A 60 22.50 24.46 -4.71
C GLY A 60 22.44 22.97 -4.33
N MET A 61 21.36 22.28 -4.64
CA MET A 61 21.19 20.84 -4.41
C MET A 61 20.66 20.20 -5.69
N ASP A 62 21.47 19.39 -6.33
CA ASP A 62 21.04 18.63 -7.50
C ASP A 62 20.20 17.40 -7.15
N GLY A 63 19.58 16.77 -8.17
CA GLY A 63 18.69 15.63 -7.95
C GLY A 63 19.38 14.42 -7.31
N PHE A 64 20.65 14.18 -7.62
CA PHE A 64 21.42 13.09 -7.03
C PHE A 64 21.78 13.36 -5.57
N ALA A 65 22.15 14.60 -5.25
CA ALA A 65 22.37 14.99 -3.85
C ALA A 65 21.09 14.87 -3.01
N MET A 66 19.94 15.21 -3.58
CA MET A 66 18.65 15.01 -2.91
C MET A 66 18.32 13.54 -2.67
N LEU A 67 18.60 12.67 -3.66
CA LEU A 67 18.46 11.22 -3.52
C LEU A 67 19.38 10.68 -2.40
N ASP A 68 20.64 11.11 -2.38
CA ASP A 68 21.61 10.69 -1.36
C ASP A 68 21.13 11.08 0.05
N GLU A 69 20.54 12.27 0.21
CA GLU A 69 19.96 12.71 1.48
C GLU A 69 18.70 11.91 1.86
N ILE A 70 17.85 11.54 0.90
CA ILE A 70 16.69 10.67 1.12
C ILE A 70 17.15 9.29 1.67
N GLN A 71 18.16 8.71 1.01
CA GLN A 71 18.70 7.40 1.41
C GLN A 71 19.40 7.46 2.77
N LYS A 72 20.22 8.47 3.02
CA LYS A 72 20.91 8.69 4.28
C LYS A 72 19.96 8.88 5.47
N ASN A 73 18.81 9.50 5.23
CA ASN A 73 17.76 9.67 6.26
C ASN A 73 16.76 8.51 6.32
N HIS A 74 17.01 7.43 5.57
CA HIS A 74 16.15 6.23 5.52
C HIS A 74 14.68 6.54 5.17
N LEU A 75 14.44 7.58 4.36
CA LEU A 75 13.10 7.89 3.87
C LEU A 75 12.67 6.86 2.83
N LYS A 76 11.38 6.52 2.83
CA LYS A 76 10.84 5.46 1.96
C LYS A 76 10.34 5.97 0.61
N SER A 77 10.50 7.27 0.33
CA SER A 77 10.04 7.90 -0.90
C SER A 77 10.66 7.23 -2.14
N ARG A 78 9.83 6.81 -3.08
CA ARG A 78 10.30 6.42 -4.41
C ARG A 78 10.80 7.66 -5.14
N PHE A 79 12.00 7.59 -5.70
CA PHE A 79 12.63 8.73 -6.35
C PHE A 79 12.64 8.53 -7.87
N VAL A 80 12.01 9.47 -8.58
CA VAL A 80 11.91 9.49 -10.05
C VAL A 80 12.67 10.71 -10.56
N ILE A 81 13.60 10.49 -11.45
CA ILE A 81 14.31 11.58 -12.13
C ILE A 81 13.51 12.01 -13.36
N VAL A 82 13.35 13.32 -13.56
CA VAL A 82 12.73 13.89 -14.75
C VAL A 82 13.68 14.93 -15.34
N SER A 83 14.31 14.64 -16.46
CA SER A 83 15.39 15.49 -16.99
C SER A 83 15.31 15.73 -18.49
N GLY A 84 15.71 16.91 -18.93
CA GLY A 84 15.91 17.25 -20.34
C GLY A 84 17.15 16.63 -20.96
N PHE A 85 18.00 15.99 -20.18
CA PHE A 85 19.28 15.45 -20.63
C PHE A 85 19.16 13.95 -20.95
N ALA A 86 19.33 13.61 -22.23
CA ALA A 86 19.39 12.23 -22.72
C ALA A 86 20.81 11.61 -22.60
N GLU A 87 21.65 12.12 -21.70
CA GLU A 87 23.00 11.64 -21.54
C GLU A 87 23.02 10.27 -20.87
N PHE A 88 23.67 9.32 -21.52
CA PHE A 88 23.77 7.94 -21.02
C PHE A 88 24.41 7.87 -19.63
N GLN A 89 25.33 8.76 -19.31
CA GLN A 89 26.01 8.81 -18.01
C GLN A 89 25.03 9.07 -16.86
N TYR A 90 24.07 10.01 -17.01
CA TYR A 90 23.07 10.28 -15.98
C TYR A 90 22.12 9.11 -15.77
N ALA A 91 21.71 8.46 -16.85
CA ALA A 91 20.86 7.28 -16.73
C ALA A 91 21.61 6.12 -16.03
N GLN A 92 22.90 5.95 -16.32
CA GLN A 92 23.73 4.93 -15.68
C GLN A 92 23.95 5.24 -14.18
N GLU A 93 24.21 6.50 -13.84
CA GLU A 93 24.35 6.94 -12.45
C GLU A 93 23.02 6.76 -11.69
N ALA A 94 21.90 7.14 -12.29
CA ALA A 94 20.58 6.97 -11.74
C ALA A 94 20.30 5.49 -11.37
N ILE A 95 20.58 4.57 -12.29
CA ILE A 95 20.44 3.13 -12.04
C ILE A 95 21.35 2.67 -10.90
N SER A 96 22.60 3.11 -10.89
CA SER A 96 23.58 2.71 -9.86
C SER A 96 23.20 3.21 -8.46
N LYS A 97 22.52 4.37 -8.39
CA LYS A 97 22.04 4.97 -7.14
C LYS A 97 20.66 4.46 -6.72
N GLY A 98 20.03 3.60 -7.52
CA GLY A 98 18.75 2.98 -7.17
C GLY A 98 17.56 3.92 -7.27
N VAL A 99 17.55 4.86 -8.25
CA VAL A 99 16.35 5.61 -8.58
C VAL A 99 15.26 4.65 -9.06
N TYR A 100 14.01 5.00 -8.80
CA TYR A 100 12.90 4.18 -9.24
C TYR A 100 12.77 4.18 -10.77
N ASP A 101 12.85 5.36 -11.40
CA ASP A 101 12.83 5.49 -12.85
C ASP A 101 13.47 6.81 -13.31
N TYR A 102 13.72 6.90 -14.62
CA TYR A 102 14.33 8.06 -15.29
C TYR A 102 13.46 8.47 -16.48
N LEU A 103 12.81 9.62 -16.38
CA LEU A 103 11.92 10.15 -17.40
C LEU A 103 12.60 11.31 -18.18
N LEU A 104 12.53 11.26 -19.50
CA LEU A 104 13.06 12.33 -20.36
C LEU A 104 11.97 13.39 -20.63
N LYS A 105 12.32 14.67 -20.47
CA LYS A 105 11.51 15.81 -20.91
C LYS A 105 11.63 15.99 -22.44
N PRO A 106 10.54 16.35 -23.16
CA PRO A 106 9.18 16.45 -22.64
C PRO A 106 8.57 15.08 -22.36
N VAL A 107 7.91 14.94 -21.22
CA VAL A 107 7.27 13.68 -20.85
C VAL A 107 5.95 13.54 -21.64
N ASP A 108 5.85 12.44 -22.36
CA ASP A 108 4.64 12.08 -23.13
C ASP A 108 3.50 11.72 -22.17
N PRO A 109 2.31 12.37 -22.26
CA PRO A 109 1.19 12.11 -21.39
C PRO A 109 0.73 10.64 -21.36
N GLU A 110 0.67 9.97 -22.54
CA GLU A 110 0.25 8.56 -22.59
C GLU A 110 1.27 7.62 -21.91
N LYS A 111 2.55 7.95 -21.99
CA LYS A 111 3.61 7.21 -21.31
C LYS A 111 3.55 7.46 -19.81
N MET A 112 3.22 8.69 -19.41
CA MET A 112 3.09 9.04 -17.99
C MET A 112 1.90 8.36 -17.36
N ASP A 113 0.74 8.29 -18.02
CA ASP A 113 -0.42 7.56 -17.52
C ASP A 113 -0.06 6.10 -17.21
N LYS A 114 0.57 5.40 -18.16
CA LYS A 114 1.04 4.01 -17.96
C LYS A 114 2.07 3.88 -16.85
N PHE A 115 2.94 4.87 -16.74
CA PHE A 115 3.95 4.92 -15.68
C PHE A 115 3.31 5.08 -14.31
N LEU A 116 2.33 5.99 -14.17
CA LEU A 116 1.61 6.21 -12.92
C LEU A 116 0.81 4.99 -12.49
N ASP A 117 0.14 4.31 -13.44
CA ASP A 117 -0.56 3.05 -13.16
C ASP A 117 0.39 1.99 -12.59
N LYS A 118 1.55 1.81 -13.25
CA LYS A 118 2.57 0.87 -12.78
C LYS A 118 3.18 1.27 -11.44
N LEU A 119 3.43 2.56 -11.24
CA LEU A 119 3.95 3.09 -9.97
C LEU A 119 2.95 2.87 -8.84
N GLN A 120 1.65 3.08 -9.10
CA GLN A 120 0.59 2.80 -8.15
C GLN A 120 0.58 1.32 -7.74
N GLU A 121 0.62 0.40 -8.71
CA GLU A 121 0.67 -1.05 -8.45
C GLU A 121 1.87 -1.40 -7.53
N ILE A 122 3.05 -0.86 -7.79
CA ILE A 122 4.25 -1.12 -6.99
C ILE A 122 4.16 -0.50 -5.60
N LEU A 123 3.62 0.71 -5.46
CA LEU A 123 3.41 1.32 -4.15
C LEU A 123 2.38 0.55 -3.32
N GLU A 124 1.36 0.01 -3.96
CA GLU A 124 0.42 -0.92 -3.35
C GLU A 124 1.14 -2.20 -2.90
N GLU A 125 1.96 -2.80 -3.77
CA GLU A 125 2.77 -3.97 -3.42
C GLU A 125 3.73 -3.70 -2.27
N ASP A 126 4.38 -2.54 -2.21
CA ASP A 126 5.28 -2.16 -1.12
C ASP A 126 4.56 -1.96 0.22
N GLN A 127 3.37 -1.38 0.19
CA GLN A 127 2.53 -1.32 1.39
C GLN A 127 2.18 -2.72 1.90
N PHE A 128 2.02 -3.67 0.99
CA PHE A 128 1.64 -5.04 1.26
C PHE A 128 2.84 -5.96 1.54
N SER A 129 3.99 -5.82 0.84
CA SER A 129 5.16 -6.69 1.06
C SER A 129 5.77 -6.54 2.47
N SER A 130 5.61 -5.36 3.09
CA SER A 130 5.94 -5.20 4.51
C SER A 130 4.95 -5.90 5.45
N ALA A 131 3.85 -6.45 4.94
CA ALA A 131 2.83 -7.09 5.77
C ALA A 131 3.15 -8.55 6.08
N SER A 132 3.76 -9.32 5.19
CA SER A 132 4.18 -10.69 5.50
C SER A 132 5.22 -10.71 6.63
N ASP A 133 6.22 -9.82 6.57
CA ASP A 133 7.20 -9.65 7.66
C ASP A 133 6.56 -9.17 8.98
N LEU A 134 5.46 -8.42 8.90
CA LEU A 134 4.74 -7.93 10.08
C LEU A 134 3.84 -9.00 10.71
N LEU A 135 3.31 -9.92 9.90
CA LEU A 135 2.48 -11.03 10.38
C LEU A 135 3.31 -12.06 11.15
N ASP A 136 4.58 -12.23 10.76
CA ASP A 136 5.55 -13.04 11.50
C ASP A 136 6.05 -12.35 12.79
N HIS A 137 5.80 -11.03 12.91
CA HIS A 137 6.17 -10.23 14.07
C HIS A 137 4.99 -9.39 14.59
N PRO A 138 4.04 -9.98 15.33
CA PRO A 138 2.79 -9.32 15.76
C PRO A 138 2.97 -8.03 16.53
N GLN A 139 4.06 -7.89 17.29
CA GLN A 139 4.39 -6.64 18.01
C GLN A 139 4.70 -5.49 17.06
N LYS A 140 5.47 -5.75 15.99
CA LYS A 140 5.76 -4.75 14.95
C LYS A 140 4.51 -4.35 14.18
N LEU A 141 3.60 -5.30 13.96
CA LEU A 141 2.30 -5.02 13.37
C LEU A 141 1.48 -4.07 14.25
N LEU A 142 1.44 -4.31 15.55
CA LEU A 142 0.74 -3.45 16.49
C LEU A 142 1.32 -2.02 16.49
N GLU A 143 2.65 -1.89 16.55
CA GLU A 143 3.34 -0.60 16.48
C GLU A 143 2.98 0.14 15.18
N LYS A 144 3.00 -0.54 14.04
CA LYS A 144 2.66 0.06 12.75
C LYS A 144 1.20 0.49 12.67
N VAL A 145 0.28 -0.33 13.16
CA VAL A 145 -1.15 0.01 13.24
C VAL A 145 -1.39 1.27 14.08
N GLN A 146 -0.66 1.40 15.20
CA GLN A 146 -0.71 2.58 16.06
C GLN A 146 -0.07 3.81 15.42
N GLN A 147 1.06 3.64 14.68
CA GLN A 147 1.71 4.74 13.95
C GLN A 147 0.85 5.32 12.83
N ILE A 148 0.02 4.51 12.18
CA ILE A 148 -0.95 4.98 11.18
C ILE A 148 -2.03 5.88 11.83
N GLY A 149 -2.18 5.81 13.17
CA GLY A 149 -3.04 6.71 13.95
C GLY A 149 -4.54 6.48 13.75
N ARG A 150 -4.93 5.40 13.08
CA ARG A 150 -6.34 5.07 12.83
C ARG A 150 -6.98 4.30 13.98
N PHE A 151 -6.19 3.49 14.70
CA PHE A 151 -6.65 2.68 15.82
C PHE A 151 -5.81 2.96 17.07
N SER A 152 -6.48 3.00 18.23
CA SER A 152 -5.82 3.01 19.54
C SER A 152 -5.71 1.57 20.09
N ALA A 153 -4.86 1.36 21.09
CA ALA A 153 -4.75 0.06 21.75
C ALA A 153 -6.08 -0.44 22.34
N ASN A 154 -6.97 0.48 22.70
CA ASN A 154 -8.29 0.18 23.27
C ASN A 154 -9.41 0.06 22.21
N THR A 155 -9.05 0.15 20.92
CA THR A 155 -10.03 -0.04 19.85
C THR A 155 -10.38 -1.52 19.71
N VAL A 156 -11.68 -1.82 19.70
CA VAL A 156 -12.16 -3.17 19.39
C VAL A 156 -12.08 -3.36 17.88
N VAL A 157 -11.40 -4.40 17.42
CA VAL A 157 -11.25 -4.73 16.00
C VAL A 157 -11.58 -6.20 15.74
N GLN A 158 -11.84 -6.52 14.48
CA GLN A 158 -11.91 -7.90 13.98
C GLN A 158 -10.87 -8.06 12.87
N ALA A 159 -10.20 -9.19 12.85
CA ALA A 159 -9.34 -9.59 11.74
C ALA A 159 -10.17 -10.40 10.73
N MET A 160 -9.99 -10.11 9.45
CA MET A 160 -10.56 -10.89 8.36
C MET A 160 -9.43 -11.36 7.44
N SER A 161 -9.32 -12.67 7.23
CA SER A 161 -8.46 -13.26 6.21
C SER A 161 -9.30 -13.50 4.97
N VAL A 162 -8.94 -12.83 3.88
CA VAL A 162 -9.62 -12.92 2.59
C VAL A 162 -8.72 -13.65 1.62
N HIS A 163 -9.11 -14.85 1.24
CA HIS A 163 -8.42 -15.61 0.21
C HIS A 163 -9.13 -15.44 -1.13
N MET A 164 -8.39 -14.94 -2.12
CA MET A 164 -8.91 -14.67 -3.46
C MET A 164 -8.93 -15.95 -4.28
N GLY A 165 -10.12 -16.35 -4.75
CA GLY A 165 -10.25 -17.43 -5.73
C GLY A 165 -9.73 -16.98 -7.11
N ASN A 166 -9.67 -17.94 -8.05
CA ASN A 166 -9.13 -17.73 -9.40
C ASN A 166 -9.81 -16.62 -10.23
N GLN A 167 -10.98 -16.14 -9.81
CA GLN A 167 -11.76 -15.12 -10.50
C GLN A 167 -11.66 -13.73 -9.83
N ALA A 168 -11.19 -13.65 -8.60
CA ALA A 168 -11.09 -12.41 -7.84
C ALA A 168 -9.74 -11.73 -8.08
N SER A 169 -9.74 -10.43 -8.31
CA SER A 169 -8.54 -9.60 -8.40
C SER A 169 -8.39 -8.70 -7.18
N LEU A 170 -7.15 -8.34 -6.87
CA LEU A 170 -6.86 -7.34 -5.82
C LEU A 170 -7.61 -6.03 -6.05
N LYS A 171 -7.72 -5.59 -7.31
CA LYS A 171 -8.43 -4.36 -7.68
C LYS A 171 -9.92 -4.43 -7.32
N GLU A 172 -10.55 -5.59 -7.49
CA GLU A 172 -11.95 -5.79 -7.06
C GLU A 172 -12.08 -5.78 -5.55
N VAL A 173 -11.16 -6.45 -4.84
CA VAL A 173 -11.17 -6.46 -3.36
C VAL A 173 -10.93 -5.05 -2.83
N SER A 174 -9.93 -4.32 -3.34
CA SER A 174 -9.69 -2.92 -2.97
C SER A 174 -10.87 -2.02 -3.28
N GLY A 175 -11.48 -2.16 -4.46
CA GLY A 175 -12.67 -1.39 -4.82
C GLY A 175 -13.90 -1.67 -3.93
N ILE A 176 -14.05 -2.89 -3.42
CA ILE A 176 -15.08 -3.24 -2.44
C ILE A 176 -14.78 -2.57 -1.08
N LEU A 177 -13.51 -2.52 -0.70
CA LEU A 177 -13.04 -1.89 0.54
C LEU A 177 -13.22 -0.36 0.51
N ASP A 178 -12.85 0.28 -0.59
CA ASP A 178 -12.98 1.73 -0.78
C ASP A 178 -14.43 2.20 -0.72
N GLN A 179 -15.37 1.41 -1.26
CA GLN A 179 -16.81 1.71 -1.21
C GLN A 179 -17.38 1.68 0.21
N ASN A 180 -16.72 0.98 1.13
CA ASN A 180 -17.15 0.92 2.53
C ASN A 180 -16.79 2.21 3.31
N GLY A 181 -15.96 3.09 2.74
CA GLY A 181 -15.64 4.43 3.25
C GLY A 181 -14.96 4.43 4.63
N GLN A 182 -14.27 3.36 5.01
CA GLN A 182 -13.92 3.11 6.39
C GLN A 182 -12.43 2.97 6.66
N ASN A 183 -12.08 3.13 7.93
CA ASN A 183 -10.76 3.07 8.53
C ASN A 183 -10.15 1.65 8.56
N ASP A 184 -10.48 0.78 7.59
CA ASP A 184 -9.93 -0.56 7.57
C ASP A 184 -8.45 -0.53 7.21
N LEU A 185 -7.66 -1.37 7.86
CA LEU A 185 -6.27 -1.59 7.50
C LEU A 185 -6.15 -2.90 6.73
N ILE A 186 -5.52 -2.82 5.58
CA ILE A 186 -5.38 -3.93 4.65
C ILE A 186 -3.91 -4.32 4.58
N PHE A 187 -3.66 -5.61 4.73
CA PHE A 187 -2.32 -6.19 4.60
C PHE A 187 -2.38 -7.33 3.58
N ARG A 188 -1.54 -7.26 2.56
CA ARG A 188 -1.43 -8.35 1.57
C ARG A 188 -0.51 -9.44 2.11
N GLU A 189 -0.91 -10.69 1.93
CA GLU A 189 -0.12 -11.86 2.24
C GLU A 189 0.01 -12.73 0.98
N GLY A 190 1.13 -12.56 0.27
CA GLY A 190 1.33 -13.23 -1.02
C GLY A 190 0.44 -12.69 -2.15
N SER A 191 0.20 -13.50 -3.17
CA SER A 191 -0.54 -13.10 -4.37
C SER A 191 -2.06 -13.25 -4.27
N GLN A 192 -2.55 -14.05 -3.32
CA GLN A 192 -3.96 -14.45 -3.24
C GLN A 192 -4.59 -14.26 -1.87
N GLU A 193 -3.88 -13.74 -0.90
CA GLU A 193 -4.40 -13.56 0.46
C GLU A 193 -4.25 -12.11 0.93
N VAL A 194 -5.30 -11.59 1.55
CA VAL A 194 -5.36 -10.26 2.15
C VAL A 194 -5.85 -10.39 3.58
N LEU A 195 -5.14 -9.78 4.52
CA LEU A 195 -5.60 -9.62 5.89
C LEU A 195 -6.17 -8.20 6.07
N ILE A 196 -7.35 -8.12 6.64
CA ILE A 196 -8.06 -6.88 6.91
C ILE A 196 -8.28 -6.75 8.40
N LEU A 197 -7.94 -5.59 8.98
CA LEU A 197 -8.32 -5.21 10.33
C LEU A 197 -9.40 -4.15 10.27
N ALA A 198 -10.60 -4.48 10.75
CA ALA A 198 -11.77 -3.63 10.70
C ALA A 198 -12.34 -3.38 12.10
N GLU A 199 -12.85 -2.17 12.35
CA GLU A 199 -13.58 -1.85 13.57
C GLU A 199 -15.04 -2.30 13.45
N PRO A 200 -15.50 -3.26 14.27
CA PRO A 200 -16.91 -3.65 14.28
C PRO A 200 -17.75 -2.53 14.89
N LYS A 201 -18.32 -1.67 14.07
CA LYS A 201 -19.18 -0.58 14.55
C LYS A 201 -20.44 -1.13 15.20
N SER A 202 -20.67 -0.75 16.45
CA SER A 202 -21.91 -1.01 17.16
C SER A 202 -23.08 -0.33 16.42
N GLY A 203 -23.99 -1.13 15.87
CA GLY A 203 -25.15 -0.70 15.09
C GLY A 203 -25.07 -0.90 13.57
N GLN A 204 -23.92 -1.23 13.02
CA GLN A 204 -23.72 -1.42 11.57
C GLN A 204 -23.49 -2.89 11.17
N LYS A 205 -24.13 -3.82 11.85
CA LYS A 205 -24.11 -5.25 11.47
C LYS A 205 -24.43 -5.46 9.97
N LYS A 206 -25.30 -4.61 9.40
CA LYS A 206 -25.70 -4.65 8.00
C LYS A 206 -24.59 -4.23 7.03
N GLU A 207 -23.68 -3.33 7.42
CA GLU A 207 -22.58 -2.89 6.55
C GLU A 207 -21.48 -3.95 6.47
N LEU A 208 -21.14 -4.57 7.61
CA LEU A 208 -20.20 -5.68 7.62
C LEU A 208 -20.76 -6.88 6.83
N GLU A 209 -22.05 -7.20 7.00
CA GLU A 209 -22.73 -8.23 6.22
C GLU A 209 -22.76 -7.91 4.71
N TRP A 210 -22.96 -6.64 4.36
CA TRP A 210 -22.91 -6.19 2.95
C TRP A 210 -21.51 -6.38 2.36
N PHE A 211 -20.49 -5.93 3.07
CA PHE A 211 -19.10 -6.05 2.68
C PHE A 211 -18.70 -7.51 2.47
N GLN A 212 -18.99 -8.34 3.43
CA GLN A 212 -18.77 -9.78 3.36
C GLN A 212 -19.47 -10.42 2.17
N LYS A 213 -20.73 -10.04 1.93
CA LYS A 213 -21.51 -10.52 0.77
C LYS A 213 -20.87 -10.13 -0.55
N LYS A 214 -20.30 -8.93 -0.65
CA LYS A 214 -19.58 -8.47 -1.87
C LYS A 214 -18.31 -9.28 -2.11
N LEU A 215 -17.51 -9.54 -1.09
CA LEU A 215 -16.32 -10.38 -1.20
C LEU A 215 -16.68 -11.82 -1.64
N LEU A 216 -17.74 -12.38 -1.09
CA LEU A 216 -18.24 -13.69 -1.50
C LEU A 216 -18.71 -13.71 -2.95
N GLN A 217 -19.41 -12.66 -3.41
CA GLN A 217 -19.85 -12.53 -4.82
C GLN A 217 -18.65 -12.42 -5.77
N ALA A 218 -17.53 -11.82 -5.32
CA ALA A 218 -16.28 -11.77 -6.05
C ALA A 218 -15.51 -13.11 -6.05
N GLY A 219 -16.04 -14.15 -5.42
CA GLY A 219 -15.40 -15.47 -5.37
C GLY A 219 -14.31 -15.61 -4.32
N CYS A 220 -14.32 -14.75 -3.29
CA CYS A 220 -13.37 -14.81 -2.18
C CYS A 220 -13.84 -15.74 -1.08
N TYR A 221 -12.88 -16.34 -0.37
CA TYR A 221 -13.13 -17.01 0.91
C TYR A 221 -12.76 -16.06 2.04
N VAL A 222 -13.65 -15.90 3.01
CA VAL A 222 -13.48 -14.93 4.09
C VAL A 222 -13.57 -15.64 5.44
N GLY A 223 -12.48 -15.60 6.17
CA GLY A 223 -12.44 -16.03 7.57
C GLY A 223 -12.41 -14.83 8.50
N VAL A 224 -13.24 -14.85 9.53
CA VAL A 224 -13.40 -13.73 10.46
C VAL A 224 -13.07 -14.18 11.89
N SER A 225 -12.21 -13.41 12.58
CA SER A 225 -11.91 -13.63 13.99
C SER A 225 -13.07 -13.22 14.90
N ARG A 226 -12.99 -13.60 16.16
CA ARG A 226 -13.77 -12.93 17.20
C ARG A 226 -13.33 -11.47 17.33
N PRO A 227 -14.20 -10.55 17.79
CA PRO A 227 -13.77 -9.20 18.18
C PRO A 227 -12.73 -9.25 19.30
N PHE A 228 -11.71 -8.39 19.22
CA PHE A 228 -10.64 -8.32 20.22
C PHE A 228 -10.19 -6.87 20.43
N LEU A 229 -9.59 -6.58 21.58
CA LEU A 229 -8.92 -5.31 21.82
C LEU A 229 -7.55 -5.33 21.13
N LEU A 230 -7.27 -4.33 20.30
CA LEU A 230 -6.08 -4.29 19.46
C LEU A 230 -4.77 -4.45 20.28
N GLY A 231 -4.72 -3.89 21.50
CA GLY A 231 -3.56 -4.00 22.39
C GLY A 231 -3.38 -5.36 23.08
N GLU A 232 -4.36 -6.26 23.03
CA GLU A 232 -4.32 -7.50 23.81
C GLU A 232 -3.82 -8.72 23.03
N SER A 233 -4.29 -8.96 21.82
CA SER A 233 -3.97 -10.22 21.13
C SER A 233 -4.22 -10.22 19.62
N ILE A 234 -3.53 -9.34 18.90
CA ILE A 234 -3.59 -9.26 17.44
C ILE A 234 -3.19 -10.59 16.77
N GLU A 235 -2.18 -11.29 17.32
CA GLU A 235 -1.70 -12.57 16.81
C GLU A 235 -2.79 -13.66 16.85
N ASN A 236 -3.51 -13.74 17.96
CA ASN A 236 -4.59 -14.72 18.10
C ASN A 236 -5.73 -14.42 17.14
N ALA A 237 -6.07 -13.15 16.93
CA ALA A 237 -7.12 -12.76 16.01
C ALA A 237 -6.75 -13.08 14.54
N ILE A 238 -5.52 -12.81 14.13
CA ILE A 238 -5.02 -13.18 12.80
C ILE A 238 -5.09 -14.70 12.61
N ARG A 239 -4.61 -15.46 13.61
CA ARG A 239 -4.68 -16.92 13.57
C ARG A 239 -6.12 -17.44 13.50
N GLU A 240 -7.05 -16.84 14.25
CA GLU A 240 -8.47 -17.17 14.20
C GLU A 240 -9.07 -16.93 12.81
N ALA A 241 -8.80 -15.77 12.21
CA ALA A 241 -9.26 -15.42 10.87
C ALA A 241 -8.73 -16.40 9.81
N LYS A 242 -7.43 -16.70 9.85
CA LYS A 242 -6.80 -17.68 8.95
C LYS A 242 -7.36 -19.10 9.13
N CYS A 243 -7.60 -19.52 10.37
CA CYS A 243 -8.23 -20.80 10.64
C CYS A 243 -9.63 -20.88 10.05
N ALA A 244 -10.40 -19.79 10.15
CA ALA A 244 -11.76 -19.73 9.60
C ALA A 244 -11.77 -19.72 8.07
N SER A 245 -10.78 -19.04 7.41
CA SER A 245 -10.69 -19.03 5.94
C SER A 245 -10.14 -20.33 5.33
N ALA A 246 -9.55 -21.23 6.12
CA ALA A 246 -8.89 -22.43 5.63
C ALA A 246 -9.83 -23.41 4.87
N GLY A 247 -11.12 -23.20 4.91
CA GLY A 247 -12.13 -23.96 4.13
C GLY A 247 -11.90 -23.92 2.63
N TRP A 248 -11.25 -22.86 2.08
CA TRP A 248 -10.93 -22.74 0.65
C TRP A 248 -10.02 -23.87 0.17
N PHE A 249 -9.09 -24.31 1.01
CA PHE A 249 -8.14 -25.36 0.71
C PHE A 249 -8.81 -26.72 0.48
N LEU A 250 -9.97 -26.93 1.04
CA LEU A 250 -10.73 -28.17 0.91
C LEU A 250 -11.62 -28.19 -0.35
N GLY A 251 -11.46 -27.21 -1.28
CA GLY A 251 -12.25 -27.13 -2.51
C GLY A 251 -13.75 -26.82 -2.27
N ARG A 252 -14.09 -26.25 -1.12
CA ARG A 252 -15.45 -25.80 -0.85
C ARG A 252 -15.80 -24.58 -1.72
N THR A 253 -17.06 -24.36 -1.97
CA THR A 253 -17.55 -23.14 -2.62
C THR A 253 -17.27 -21.92 -1.74
N ALA A 254 -17.06 -20.76 -2.34
CA ALA A 254 -16.79 -19.49 -1.63
C ALA A 254 -17.76 -19.32 -0.45
N GLN A 255 -17.22 -19.22 0.75
CA GLN A 255 -17.95 -19.14 2.00
C GLN A 255 -17.30 -18.12 2.93
N MET A 256 -18.13 -17.58 3.82
CA MET A 256 -17.66 -16.83 4.96
C MET A 256 -17.81 -17.69 6.21
N GLU A 257 -16.73 -17.81 6.96
CA GLU A 257 -16.75 -18.52 8.23
C GLU A 257 -16.24 -17.60 9.35
N THR A 258 -17.03 -17.47 10.41
CA THR A 258 -16.55 -16.89 11.67
C THR A 258 -15.78 -17.97 12.42
N PHE A 259 -14.69 -17.58 13.07
CA PHE A 259 -13.88 -18.53 13.84
C PHE A 259 -14.73 -19.31 14.83
N HIS A 260 -14.63 -20.61 14.71
CA HIS A 260 -15.16 -21.56 15.70
C HIS A 260 -13.99 -22.46 16.14
N PRO A 261 -13.93 -22.92 17.41
CA PRO A 261 -12.82 -23.76 17.90
C PRO A 261 -12.50 -24.98 17.04
N THR A 262 -13.50 -25.52 16.35
CA THR A 262 -13.33 -26.64 15.40
C THR A 262 -12.58 -26.27 14.12
N SER A 263 -12.51 -24.99 13.75
CA SER A 263 -11.77 -24.50 12.57
C SER A 263 -10.27 -24.75 12.68
N GLN A 264 -9.74 -24.94 13.89
CA GLN A 264 -8.32 -25.26 14.11
C GLN A 264 -7.89 -26.60 13.50
N VAL A 265 -8.81 -27.52 13.28
CA VAL A 265 -8.52 -28.84 12.67
C VAL A 265 -8.07 -28.64 11.23
N TYR A 266 -8.76 -27.79 10.47
CA TYR A 266 -8.45 -27.50 9.06
C TYR A 266 -7.12 -26.78 8.91
N PHE A 267 -6.80 -25.86 9.80
CA PHE A 267 -5.52 -25.14 9.78
C PHE A 267 -4.31 -26.06 10.04
N ARG A 268 -4.45 -27.05 10.92
CA ARG A 268 -3.40 -28.05 11.17
C ARG A 268 -3.13 -28.90 9.93
N GLU A 269 -4.17 -29.31 9.22
CA GLU A 269 -4.05 -30.06 7.96
C GLU A 269 -3.37 -29.22 6.86
N TYR A 270 -3.70 -27.93 6.77
CA TYR A 270 -3.07 -26.98 5.85
C TYR A 270 -1.58 -26.82 6.16
N SER A 271 -1.23 -26.50 7.39
CA SER A 271 0.17 -26.29 7.83
C SER A 271 1.05 -27.53 7.67
N ALA A 272 0.46 -28.72 7.69
CA ALA A 272 1.17 -29.97 7.47
C ALA A 272 1.46 -30.28 5.99
N LYS A 273 0.69 -29.69 5.06
CA LYS A 273 0.83 -29.91 3.61
C LYS A 273 1.69 -28.85 2.90
N VAL A 274 1.92 -27.69 3.54
CA VAL A 274 2.72 -26.57 2.99
C VAL A 274 4.18 -26.62 3.47
N ARG A 275 4.51 -27.53 4.39
CA ARG A 275 5.88 -27.90 4.75
C ARG A 275 6.31 -29.11 3.93
#